data_eca5df23699177dbc23438ef269a7c85
#
_entry.id   eca5df23699177dbc23438ef269a7c85
#
_cell.length_a   1.000
_cell.length_b   1.000
_cell.length_c   1.000
_cell.angle_alpha   90.00
_cell.angle_beta   90.00
_cell.angle_gamma   90.00
#
_symmetry.space_group_name_H-M   'P 1'
#
loop_
_entity.id
_entity.type
_entity.pdbx_description
1 polymer ?
#
loop_
_entity_poly.entity_id
_entity_poly.type
_entity_poly.pdbx_seq_one_letter_code
_entity_poly.pdbx_strand_id
1 'polypeptide(L)'
;LVALALEGLELEDDAVVADLYCGIGTFTLPLADACDTVSAVESYGSSVRDLRRIAEEQGFDNIEVIGGDAARELPELGELDALLVDPPRAGLAAEIIGSIAQANPHRLAYVSCNPATWARDVARLAGVGYELSRVTPVDMFPQTYHAEIVSIFQREA
;
A
#
# COMPACT_ATOMS: atom_id res chain seq x y z
N LEU A 1 -11.42 -3.72 -5.44
CA LEU A 1 -10.32 -3.37 -4.53
C LEU A 1 -9.55 -2.16 -5.03
N VAL A 2 -8.95 -2.22 -6.22
CA VAL A 2 -8.10 -1.16 -6.77
C VAL A 2 -8.81 0.20 -6.78
N ALA A 3 -9.99 0.31 -7.40
CA ALA A 3 -10.72 1.56 -7.45
C ALA A 3 -11.02 2.18 -6.07
N LEU A 4 -11.37 1.35 -5.08
CA LEU A 4 -11.63 1.79 -3.71
C LEU A 4 -10.38 2.33 -3.00
N ALA A 5 -9.22 1.69 -3.24
CA ALA A 5 -7.96 2.13 -2.68
C ALA A 5 -7.52 3.47 -3.29
N LEU A 6 -7.53 3.58 -4.63
CA LEU A 6 -7.13 4.80 -5.32
C LEU A 6 -8.06 5.98 -4.99
N GLU A 7 -9.38 5.76 -5.04
CA GLU A 7 -10.37 6.78 -4.64
C GLU A 7 -10.13 7.28 -3.21
N GLY A 8 -9.77 6.36 -2.30
CA GLY A 8 -9.53 6.71 -0.89
C GLY A 8 -8.24 7.46 -0.65
N LEU A 9 -7.23 7.28 -1.48
CA LEU A 9 -5.96 7.99 -1.38
C LEU A 9 -6.08 9.45 -1.84
N GLU A 10 -7.10 9.79 -2.66
CA GLU A 10 -7.34 11.17 -3.14
C GLU A 10 -6.05 11.83 -3.66
N LEU A 11 -5.39 11.13 -4.60
CA LEU A 11 -4.09 11.55 -5.12
C LEU A 11 -4.21 12.82 -5.99
N GLU A 12 -3.25 13.73 -5.84
CA GLU A 12 -3.02 14.83 -6.77
C GLU A 12 -2.06 14.36 -7.88
N ASP A 13 -2.04 15.05 -9.02
CA ASP A 13 -1.24 14.66 -10.19
C ASP A 13 0.28 14.63 -9.90
N ASP A 14 0.75 15.44 -8.96
CA ASP A 14 2.15 15.54 -8.53
C ASP A 14 2.49 14.69 -7.30
N ALA A 15 1.58 13.83 -6.86
CA ALA A 15 1.77 13.01 -5.66
C ALA A 15 2.92 12.01 -5.81
N VAL A 16 3.66 11.82 -4.73
CA VAL A 16 4.69 10.78 -4.55
C VAL A 16 4.12 9.67 -3.68
N VAL A 17 4.04 8.45 -4.22
CA VAL A 17 3.33 7.34 -3.59
C VAL A 17 4.26 6.14 -3.39
N ALA A 18 4.10 5.42 -2.29
CA ALA A 18 4.71 4.10 -2.15
C ALA A 18 3.63 3.00 -2.16
N ASP A 19 3.96 1.87 -2.79
CA ASP A 19 3.18 0.63 -2.81
C ASP A 19 4.02 -0.49 -2.19
N LEU A 20 3.68 -0.90 -0.97
CA LEU A 20 4.40 -1.94 -0.25
C LEU A 20 3.69 -3.28 -0.38
N TYR A 21 4.50 -4.34 -0.51
CA TYR A 21 4.04 -5.69 -0.84
C TYR A 21 3.39 -5.73 -2.24
N CYS A 22 3.96 -4.99 -3.18
CA CYS A 22 3.35 -4.67 -4.47
C CYS A 22 3.17 -5.88 -5.41
N GLY A 23 3.81 -7.01 -5.13
CA GLY A 23 3.73 -8.21 -5.96
C GLY A 23 4.17 -7.92 -7.40
N ILE A 24 3.29 -8.23 -8.33
CA ILE A 24 3.51 -7.96 -9.78
C ILE A 24 2.86 -6.66 -10.25
N GLY A 25 2.37 -5.81 -9.31
CA GLY A 25 1.91 -4.46 -9.64
C GLY A 25 0.40 -4.27 -9.74
N THR A 26 -0.40 -5.08 -9.05
CA THR A 26 -1.87 -4.96 -9.07
C THR A 26 -2.35 -3.55 -8.72
N PHE A 27 -1.73 -2.91 -7.75
CA PHE A 27 -2.00 -1.52 -7.37
C PHE A 27 -1.00 -0.55 -7.99
N THR A 28 0.28 -0.96 -8.14
CA THR A 28 1.36 -0.12 -8.67
C THR A 28 1.04 0.49 -10.01
N LEU A 29 0.56 -0.33 -10.98
CA LEU A 29 0.29 0.16 -12.33
C LEU A 29 -0.85 1.19 -12.37
N PRO A 30 -2.03 0.94 -11.74
CA PRO A 30 -3.07 1.97 -11.62
C PRO A 30 -2.66 3.22 -10.81
N LEU A 31 -1.78 3.08 -9.80
CA LEU A 31 -1.23 4.23 -9.08
C LEU A 31 -0.36 5.08 -9.99
N ALA A 32 0.48 4.45 -10.83
CA ALA A 32 1.35 5.15 -11.76
C ALA A 32 0.60 5.96 -12.83
N ASP A 33 -0.63 5.54 -13.17
CA ASP A 33 -1.53 6.34 -14.03
C ASP A 33 -2.15 7.56 -13.32
N ALA A 34 -2.08 7.60 -11.98
CA ALA A 34 -2.81 8.58 -11.16
C ALA A 34 -1.91 9.53 -10.36
N CYS A 35 -0.59 9.41 -10.46
CA CYS A 35 0.35 10.23 -9.68
C CYS A 35 1.68 10.43 -10.41
N ASP A 36 2.56 11.30 -9.87
CA ASP A 36 3.85 11.61 -10.47
C ASP A 36 4.83 10.44 -10.37
N THR A 37 4.97 9.85 -9.18
CA THR A 37 5.96 8.80 -8.93
C THR A 37 5.41 7.71 -8.01
N VAL A 38 5.71 6.45 -8.34
CA VAL A 38 5.42 5.28 -7.50
C VAL A 38 6.70 4.54 -7.14
N SER A 39 6.99 4.42 -5.84
CA SER A 39 8.01 3.51 -5.31
C SER A 39 7.34 2.18 -4.92
N ALA A 40 7.58 1.14 -5.71
CA ALA A 40 6.98 -0.18 -5.52
C ALA A 40 7.97 -1.14 -4.83
N VAL A 41 7.67 -1.57 -3.61
CA VAL A 41 8.55 -2.41 -2.78
C VAL A 41 8.02 -3.84 -2.67
N GLU A 42 8.86 -4.80 -3.02
CA GLU A 42 8.53 -6.23 -2.97
C GLU A 42 9.78 -7.07 -2.59
N SER A 43 9.60 -8.04 -1.71
CA SER A 43 10.70 -8.91 -1.25
C SER A 43 10.95 -10.11 -2.15
N TYR A 44 9.94 -10.58 -2.89
CA TYR A 44 10.07 -11.73 -3.80
C TYR A 44 10.74 -11.33 -5.12
N GLY A 45 11.96 -11.78 -5.34
CA GLY A 45 12.76 -11.43 -6.53
C GLY A 45 12.12 -11.81 -7.87
N SER A 46 11.25 -12.83 -7.92
CA SER A 46 10.46 -13.16 -9.12
C SER A 46 9.45 -12.06 -9.43
N SER A 47 8.67 -11.64 -8.42
CA SER A 47 7.68 -10.57 -8.58
C SER A 47 8.31 -9.24 -8.96
N VAL A 48 9.45 -8.90 -8.35
CA VAL A 48 10.25 -7.72 -8.71
C VAL A 48 10.65 -7.73 -10.19
N ARG A 49 11.14 -8.87 -10.70
CA ARG A 49 11.52 -9.00 -12.13
C ARG A 49 10.31 -8.88 -13.05
N ASP A 50 9.19 -9.52 -12.66
CA ASP A 50 7.97 -9.49 -13.44
C ASP A 50 7.38 -8.08 -13.50
N LEU A 51 7.33 -7.37 -12.37
CA LEU A 51 6.84 -5.99 -12.32
C LEU A 51 7.70 -5.05 -13.17
N ARG A 52 9.03 -5.14 -13.07
CA ARG A 52 9.94 -4.34 -13.92
C ARG A 52 9.67 -4.57 -15.40
N ARG A 53 9.55 -5.84 -15.82
CA ARG A 53 9.23 -6.18 -17.20
C ARG A 53 7.88 -5.63 -17.64
N ILE A 54 6.84 -5.78 -16.81
CA ILE A 54 5.48 -5.28 -17.11
C ILE A 54 5.47 -3.76 -17.23
N ALA A 55 6.11 -3.05 -16.31
CA ALA A 55 6.22 -1.60 -16.34
C ALA A 55 6.92 -1.11 -17.64
N GLU A 56 8.03 -1.75 -18.00
CA GLU A 56 8.77 -1.44 -19.23
C GLU A 56 7.92 -1.72 -20.48
N GLU A 57 7.27 -2.90 -20.57
CA GLU A 57 6.41 -3.29 -21.69
C GLU A 57 5.21 -2.35 -21.87
N GLN A 58 4.68 -1.79 -20.79
CA GLN A 58 3.55 -0.86 -20.81
C GLN A 58 3.98 0.61 -20.92
N GLY A 59 5.28 0.89 -20.88
CA GLY A 59 5.83 2.23 -21.08
C GLY A 59 5.73 3.15 -19.87
N PHE A 60 5.62 2.59 -18.65
CA PHE A 60 5.71 3.38 -17.41
C PHE A 60 7.15 3.78 -17.13
N ASP A 61 7.41 5.08 -17.02
CA ASP A 61 8.70 5.66 -16.67
C ASP A 61 8.73 6.29 -15.26
N ASN A 62 7.57 6.28 -14.58
CA ASN A 62 7.37 6.84 -13.25
C ASN A 62 7.25 5.78 -12.13
N ILE A 63 7.64 4.52 -12.38
CA ILE A 63 7.66 3.44 -11.39
C ILE A 63 9.10 3.08 -11.04
N GLU A 64 9.47 3.24 -9.78
CA GLU A 64 10.71 2.69 -9.22
C GLU A 64 10.41 1.36 -8.52
N VAL A 65 10.91 0.24 -9.06
CA VAL A 65 10.71 -1.09 -8.47
C VAL A 65 11.90 -1.48 -7.60
N ILE A 66 11.65 -1.59 -6.29
CA ILE A 66 12.65 -1.84 -5.25
C ILE A 66 12.49 -3.27 -4.72
N GLY A 67 13.54 -4.07 -4.85
CA GLY A 67 13.60 -5.41 -4.27
C GLY A 67 14.13 -5.35 -2.85
N GLY A 68 13.27 -5.56 -1.85
CA GLY A 68 13.68 -5.46 -0.46
C GLY A 68 12.56 -5.72 0.55
N ASP A 69 12.91 -5.63 1.82
CA ASP A 69 11.95 -5.72 2.93
C ASP A 69 11.26 -4.38 3.14
N ALA A 70 9.92 -4.39 3.16
CA ALA A 70 9.11 -3.17 3.25
C ALA A 70 9.47 -2.28 4.46
N ALA A 71 9.76 -2.88 5.62
CA ALA A 71 10.08 -2.11 6.82
C ALA A 71 11.46 -1.44 6.75
N ARG A 72 12.36 -2.00 5.95
CA ARG A 72 13.71 -1.45 5.74
C ARG A 72 13.72 -0.39 4.65
N GLU A 73 13.01 -0.64 3.54
CA GLU A 73 13.03 0.24 2.38
C GLU A 73 12.20 1.50 2.60
N LEU A 74 11.03 1.40 3.28
CA LEU A 74 10.12 2.53 3.45
C LEU A 74 10.78 3.80 4.03
N PRO A 75 11.62 3.75 5.07
CA PRO A 75 12.27 4.95 5.60
C PRO A 75 13.25 5.64 4.64
N GLU A 76 13.72 4.92 3.62
CA GLU A 76 14.70 5.42 2.63
C GLU A 76 14.04 6.08 1.42
N LEU A 77 12.70 5.99 1.29
CA LEU A 77 11.96 6.51 0.12
C LEU A 77 11.80 8.03 0.11
N GLY A 78 12.16 8.72 1.20
CA GLY A 78 11.98 10.16 1.30
C GLY A 78 10.56 10.57 1.70
N GLU A 79 10.14 11.77 1.29
CA GLU A 79 8.81 12.28 1.56
C GLU A 79 7.77 11.59 0.68
N LEU A 80 6.66 11.19 1.28
CA LEU A 80 5.55 10.51 0.62
C LEU A 80 4.24 11.24 0.92
N ASP A 81 3.44 11.49 -0.09
CA ASP A 81 2.09 12.00 0.05
C ASP A 81 1.12 10.89 0.48
N ALA A 82 1.29 9.71 -0.11
CA ALA A 82 0.43 8.57 0.18
C ALA A 82 1.19 7.24 0.21
N LEU A 83 0.61 6.29 0.94
CA LEU A 83 1.12 4.92 1.06
C LEU A 83 -0.01 3.92 0.82
N LEU A 84 0.24 2.90 0.02
CA LEU A 84 -0.60 1.72 -0.09
C LEU A 84 0.12 0.51 0.50
N VAL A 85 -0.58 -0.30 1.28
CA VAL A 85 -0.06 -1.56 1.81
C VAL A 85 -1.06 -2.70 1.59
N ASP A 86 -0.60 -3.79 0.99
CA ASP A 86 -1.36 -5.04 0.78
C ASP A 86 -0.55 -6.24 1.33
N PRO A 87 -0.39 -6.32 2.67
CA PRO A 87 0.48 -7.32 3.29
C PRO A 87 -0.14 -8.72 3.23
N PRO A 88 0.67 -9.77 3.44
CA PRO A 88 0.18 -11.14 3.56
C PRO A 88 -0.78 -11.30 4.76
N ARG A 89 -1.45 -12.46 4.85
CA ARG A 89 -2.48 -12.78 5.88
C ARG A 89 -2.07 -12.53 7.33
N ALA A 90 -0.78 -12.50 7.62
CA ALA A 90 -0.24 -12.17 8.93
C ALA A 90 -0.44 -10.70 9.33
N GLY A 91 -0.80 -9.85 8.38
CA GLY A 91 -0.93 -8.40 8.53
C GLY A 91 0.42 -7.70 8.65
N LEU A 92 0.41 -6.49 9.20
CA LEU A 92 1.59 -5.66 9.38
C LEU A 92 2.41 -6.10 10.60
N ALA A 93 3.69 -6.33 10.42
CA ALA A 93 4.63 -6.53 11.52
C ALA A 93 4.83 -5.24 12.34
N ALA A 94 5.34 -5.37 13.56
CA ALA A 94 5.54 -4.19 14.42
C ALA A 94 6.55 -3.21 13.82
N GLU A 95 7.56 -3.73 13.15
CA GLU A 95 8.62 -2.97 12.49
C GLU A 95 8.07 -2.06 11.39
N ILE A 96 7.15 -2.57 10.55
CA ILE A 96 6.56 -1.75 9.48
C ILE A 96 5.67 -0.65 10.03
N ILE A 97 4.97 -0.86 11.15
CA ILE A 97 4.21 0.21 11.82
C ILE A 97 5.13 1.35 12.24
N GLY A 98 6.33 1.03 12.77
CA GLY A 98 7.36 2.01 13.10
C GLY A 98 7.86 2.77 11.88
N SER A 99 8.11 2.07 10.78
CA SER A 99 8.55 2.66 9.50
C SER A 99 7.47 3.56 8.89
N ILE A 100 6.19 3.17 8.97
CA ILE A 100 5.05 4.00 8.54
C ILE A 100 4.98 5.29 9.38
N ALA A 101 5.16 5.19 10.69
CA ALA A 101 5.18 6.36 11.57
C ALA A 101 6.34 7.31 11.24
N GLN A 102 7.50 6.78 10.86
CA GLN A 102 8.67 7.56 10.47
C GLN A 102 8.50 8.22 9.09
N ALA A 103 8.04 7.48 8.08
CA ALA A 103 7.79 8.00 6.73
C ALA A 103 6.66 9.02 6.71
N ASN A 104 5.70 8.88 7.61
CA ASN A 104 4.65 9.85 7.91
C ASN A 104 3.80 10.28 6.68
N PRO A 105 3.39 9.37 5.77
CA PRO A 105 2.53 9.74 4.65
C PRO A 105 1.19 10.30 5.13
N HIS A 106 0.66 11.28 4.41
CA HIS A 106 -0.58 11.94 4.79
C HIS A 106 -1.79 11.02 4.71
N ARG A 107 -1.79 10.13 3.70
CA ARG A 107 -2.84 9.14 3.47
C ARG A 107 -2.27 7.73 3.38
N LEU A 108 -3.04 6.78 3.91
CA LEU A 108 -2.68 5.37 3.89
C LEU A 108 -3.88 4.53 3.47
N ALA A 109 -3.73 3.76 2.39
CA ALA A 109 -4.66 2.69 2.04
C ALA A 109 -4.12 1.35 2.54
N TYR A 110 -4.90 0.63 3.33
CA TYR A 110 -4.57 -0.70 3.82
C TYR A 110 -5.57 -1.72 3.27
N VAL A 111 -5.10 -2.64 2.45
CA VAL A 111 -5.85 -3.78 1.94
C VAL A 111 -5.52 -5.00 2.79
N SER A 112 -6.53 -5.71 3.28
CA SER A 112 -6.35 -6.89 4.14
C SER A 112 -7.31 -8.00 3.80
N CYS A 113 -6.80 -9.23 3.72
CA CYS A 113 -7.60 -10.44 3.54
C CYS A 113 -7.95 -11.16 4.85
N ASN A 114 -7.63 -10.59 6.01
CA ASN A 114 -7.86 -11.21 7.32
C ASN A 114 -8.38 -10.20 8.35
N PRO A 115 -9.68 -10.26 8.71
CA PRO A 115 -10.29 -9.32 9.66
C PRO A 115 -9.63 -9.29 11.05
N ALA A 116 -9.08 -10.40 11.52
CA ALA A 116 -8.49 -10.47 12.86
C ALA A 116 -7.14 -9.72 12.93
N THR A 117 -6.27 -9.93 11.92
CA THR A 117 -5.01 -9.18 11.83
C THR A 117 -5.25 -7.73 11.47
N TRP A 118 -6.25 -7.44 10.63
CA TRP A 118 -6.70 -6.09 10.32
C TRP A 118 -7.07 -5.30 11.58
N ALA A 119 -7.94 -5.85 12.45
CA ALA A 119 -8.37 -5.17 13.67
C ALA A 119 -7.18 -4.82 14.61
N ARG A 120 -6.21 -5.75 14.72
CA ARG A 120 -4.97 -5.51 15.46
C ARG A 120 -4.16 -4.36 14.85
N ASP A 121 -4.03 -4.35 13.53
CA ASP A 121 -3.18 -3.38 12.81
C ASP A 121 -3.83 -1.99 12.79
N VAL A 122 -5.17 -1.91 12.70
CA VAL A 122 -5.92 -0.65 12.89
C VAL A 122 -5.58 -0.01 14.24
N ALA A 123 -5.61 -0.81 15.32
CA ALA A 123 -5.27 -0.29 16.65
C ALA A 123 -3.82 0.20 16.75
N ARG A 124 -2.89 -0.48 16.06
CA ARG A 124 -1.47 -0.08 16.01
C ARG A 124 -1.26 1.21 15.20
N LEU A 125 -1.92 1.34 14.05
CA LEU A 125 -1.87 2.55 13.23
C LEU A 125 -2.47 3.74 13.98
N ALA A 126 -3.58 3.55 14.69
CA ALA A 126 -4.15 4.58 15.57
C ALA A 126 -3.16 5.00 16.67
N GLY A 127 -2.41 4.04 17.22
CA GLY A 127 -1.38 4.30 18.23
C GLY A 127 -0.19 5.15 17.74
N VAL A 128 0.00 5.26 16.41
CA VAL A 128 1.04 6.09 15.80
C VAL A 128 0.48 7.31 15.04
N GLY A 129 -0.78 7.68 15.31
CA GLY A 129 -1.35 8.94 14.88
C GLY A 129 -2.17 8.89 13.58
N TYR A 130 -2.57 7.70 13.13
CA TYR A 130 -3.49 7.57 11.99
C TYR A 130 -4.94 7.41 12.45
N GLU A 131 -5.83 8.18 11.86
CA GLU A 131 -7.27 8.05 12.03
C GLU A 131 -7.86 7.21 10.88
N LEU A 132 -8.68 6.22 11.23
CA LEU A 132 -9.42 5.41 10.27
C LEU A 132 -10.63 6.21 9.74
N SER A 133 -10.54 6.68 8.49
CA SER A 133 -11.57 7.50 7.87
C SER A 133 -12.64 6.69 7.12
N ARG A 134 -12.26 5.55 6.52
CA ARG A 134 -13.18 4.70 5.75
C ARG A 134 -12.80 3.23 5.85
N VAL A 135 -13.81 2.36 5.95
CA VAL A 135 -13.66 0.90 5.86
C VAL A 135 -14.69 0.37 4.86
N THR A 136 -14.22 -0.40 3.90
CA THR A 136 -15.07 -1.03 2.88
C THR A 136 -14.75 -2.51 2.79
N PRO A 137 -15.60 -3.40 3.32
CA PRO A 137 -15.47 -4.83 3.07
C PRO A 137 -15.87 -5.15 1.63
N VAL A 138 -15.12 -6.05 1.00
CA VAL A 138 -15.33 -6.47 -0.39
C VAL A 138 -15.41 -7.99 -0.47
N ASP A 139 -16.52 -8.51 -0.96
CA ASP A 139 -16.70 -9.94 -1.19
C ASP A 139 -16.08 -10.34 -2.54
N MET A 140 -14.80 -10.73 -2.50
CA MET A 140 -14.06 -11.24 -3.66
C MET A 140 -14.24 -12.74 -3.88
N PHE A 141 -14.73 -13.45 -2.86
CA PHE A 141 -14.85 -14.91 -2.84
C PHE A 141 -16.24 -15.32 -2.35
N PRO A 142 -17.29 -15.09 -3.16
CA PRO A 142 -18.68 -15.42 -2.77
C PRO A 142 -18.82 -16.85 -2.27
N GLN A 143 -19.63 -17.06 -1.23
CA GLN A 143 -19.88 -18.34 -0.58
C GLN A 143 -18.69 -18.92 0.22
N THR A 144 -17.67 -18.12 0.50
CA THR A 144 -16.61 -18.42 1.45
C THR A 144 -16.64 -17.44 2.63
N TYR A 145 -15.88 -17.73 3.68
CA TYR A 145 -15.70 -16.80 4.80
C TYR A 145 -14.56 -15.78 4.57
N HIS A 146 -13.98 -15.77 3.38
CA HIS A 146 -12.93 -14.83 3.02
C HIS A 146 -13.55 -13.50 2.54
N ALA A 147 -13.15 -12.43 3.18
CA ALA A 147 -13.48 -11.07 2.76
C ALA A 147 -12.20 -10.24 2.66
N GLU A 148 -12.12 -9.42 1.64
CA GLU A 148 -11.11 -8.37 1.55
C GLU A 148 -11.63 -7.11 2.24
N ILE A 149 -10.76 -6.34 2.85
CA ILE A 149 -11.09 -5.10 3.52
C ILE A 149 -10.19 -4.00 2.96
N VAL A 150 -10.78 -2.97 2.40
CA VAL A 150 -10.06 -1.73 2.03
C VAL A 150 -10.31 -0.70 3.11
N SER A 151 -9.26 -0.22 3.74
CA SER A 151 -9.31 0.79 4.78
C SER A 151 -8.48 1.99 4.39
N ILE A 152 -9.05 3.17 4.62
CA ILE A 152 -8.38 4.43 4.38
C ILE A 152 -8.12 5.11 5.71
N PHE A 153 -6.89 5.50 5.90
CA PHE A 153 -6.45 6.25 7.05
C PHE A 153 -5.91 7.61 6.61
N GLN A 154 -6.06 8.56 7.48
CA GLN A 154 -5.48 9.89 7.32
C GLN A 154 -4.74 10.28 8.60
N ARG A 155 -3.78 11.15 8.46
CA ARG A 155 -3.09 11.74 9.59
C ARG A 155 -3.57 13.16 9.79
N GLU A 156 -3.87 13.53 11.03
CA GLU A 156 -4.13 14.94 11.33
C GLU A 156 -2.86 15.77 11.06
N ALA A 157 -3.06 16.92 10.43
CA ALA A 157 -2.01 17.86 10.09
C ALA A 157 -1.40 18.51 11.36
#